data_f3608cce634514a90ce4525a897722e8
#
_entry.id   f3608cce634514a90ce4525a897722e8
#
_cell.length_a   1.000
_cell.length_b   1.000
_cell.length_c   1.000
_cell.angle_alpha   90.00
_cell.angle_beta   90.00
_cell.angle_gamma   90.00
#
_symmetry.space_group_name_H-M   'P 1'
#
loop_
_entity.id
_entity.type
_entity.pdbx_description
1 polymer ?
#
loop_
_entity_poly.entity_id
_entity_poly.type
_entity_poly.pdbx_seq_one_letter_code
_entity_poly.pdbx_strand_id
1 'polypeptide(L)'
;MTSCKKAFYFFVLYFGFQITLFAQDTSHFKIIFGSCNKVDLPNPFWEDMGLRNPDLFLWGGDVIYADTNDMSKMEAMYAQQKANPAYQKFIQNVPVMGTWDDHDYGINDGGTEYAMKRKSQQLFLDFIGLPQDAAARSREGVYSAKTFTQDGKTIKVIVLDTRYFRTPLQPSSDPEKRYS
;
A
#
# COMPACT_ATOMS: atom_id res chain seq x y z
N MET A 1 34.84 -27.99 56.83
CA MET A 1 35.24 -27.68 55.45
C MET A 1 34.23 -28.08 54.37
N THR A 2 33.11 -28.69 54.68
CA THR A 2 32.11 -29.20 53.72
C THR A 2 30.99 -28.20 53.39
N SER A 3 30.74 -27.21 54.25
CA SER A 3 29.62 -26.23 54.03
C SER A 3 29.98 -25.15 52.98
N CYS A 4 31.24 -24.74 52.87
CA CYS A 4 31.65 -23.68 51.93
C CYS A 4 31.65 -24.18 50.46
N LYS A 5 31.93 -25.47 50.22
CA LYS A 5 31.89 -26.05 48.87
C LYS A 5 30.46 -26.15 48.29
N LYS A 6 29.46 -26.43 49.14
CA LYS A 6 28.07 -26.52 48.70
C LYS A 6 27.49 -25.13 48.33
N ALA A 7 27.87 -24.07 49.06
CA ALA A 7 27.46 -22.71 48.74
C ALA A 7 28.09 -22.23 47.41
N PHE A 8 29.36 -22.64 47.15
CA PHE A 8 30.04 -22.26 45.89
C PHE A 8 29.35 -22.91 44.65
N TYR A 9 28.95 -24.18 44.75
CA TYR A 9 28.23 -24.85 43.65
C TYR A 9 26.83 -24.26 43.41
N PHE A 10 26.17 -23.83 44.46
CA PHE A 10 24.86 -23.17 44.34
C PHE A 10 24.96 -21.77 43.67
N PHE A 11 26.09 -21.07 43.96
CA PHE A 11 26.37 -19.76 43.38
C PHE A 11 26.76 -19.88 41.89
N VAL A 12 27.53 -20.89 41.53
CA VAL A 12 27.90 -21.18 40.11
C VAL A 12 26.69 -21.64 39.30
N LEU A 13 25.76 -22.44 39.88
CA LEU A 13 24.50 -22.82 39.24
C LEU A 13 23.54 -21.64 39.05
N TYR A 14 23.51 -20.71 40.02
CA TYR A 14 22.69 -19.52 39.92
C TYR A 14 23.20 -18.50 38.90
N PHE A 15 24.55 -18.35 38.79
CA PHE A 15 25.15 -17.47 37.79
C PHE A 15 25.17 -18.08 36.40
N GLY A 16 25.19 -19.39 36.26
CA GLY A 16 25.12 -20.07 34.96
C GLY A 16 23.73 -20.04 34.33
N PHE A 17 22.67 -19.69 35.06
CA PHE A 17 21.30 -19.63 34.56
C PHE A 17 20.83 -18.22 34.18
N GLN A 18 21.69 -17.24 34.23
CA GLN A 18 21.50 -15.92 33.62
C GLN A 18 21.77 -16.01 32.11
N ILE A 19 21.20 -17.02 31.41
CA ILE A 19 21.05 -16.97 29.98
C ILE A 19 20.07 -15.86 29.73
N THR A 20 20.56 -14.68 29.42
CA THR A 20 19.77 -13.60 28.87
C THR A 20 19.04 -14.19 27.67
N LEU A 21 17.74 -14.40 27.84
CA LEU A 21 16.83 -14.50 26.72
C LEU A 21 16.95 -13.18 25.98
N PHE A 22 17.87 -13.12 25.02
CA PHE A 22 17.80 -12.12 23.99
C PHE A 22 16.47 -12.38 23.30
N ALA A 23 15.45 -11.61 23.64
CA ALA A 23 14.29 -11.50 22.79
C ALA A 23 14.85 -11.21 21.40
N GLN A 24 14.73 -12.17 20.49
CA GLN A 24 15.03 -11.89 19.10
C GLN A 24 14.10 -10.72 18.75
N ASP A 25 14.70 -9.54 18.62
CA ASP A 25 14.00 -8.40 18.04
C ASP A 25 13.75 -8.78 16.58
N THR A 26 12.61 -9.42 16.38
CA THR A 26 12.15 -9.78 15.04
C THR A 26 11.70 -8.48 14.41
N SER A 27 12.63 -7.79 13.76
CA SER A 27 12.28 -6.64 12.96
C SER A 27 11.26 -7.07 11.91
N HIS A 28 10.12 -6.41 11.91
CA HIS A 28 9.01 -6.66 11.00
C HIS A 28 8.85 -5.49 10.06
N PHE A 29 8.96 -5.75 8.75
CA PHE A 29 8.54 -4.77 7.75
C PHE A 29 7.00 -4.77 7.69
N LYS A 30 6.40 -3.68 8.13
CA LYS A 30 4.94 -3.54 8.23
C LYS A 30 4.37 -2.86 7.00
N ILE A 31 3.47 -3.55 6.32
CA ILE A 31 2.73 -2.99 5.19
C ILE A 31 1.27 -2.83 5.61
N ILE A 32 0.71 -1.65 5.42
CA ILE A 32 -0.73 -1.43 5.48
C ILE A 32 -1.25 -1.33 4.06
N PHE A 33 -2.35 -2.00 3.80
CA PHE A 33 -3.04 -2.01 2.53
C PHE A 33 -4.43 -1.39 2.68
N GLY A 34 -4.81 -0.52 1.75
CA GLY A 34 -6.14 0.12 1.72
C GLY A 34 -6.68 0.24 0.30
N SER A 35 -8.02 0.17 0.17
CA SER A 35 -8.75 0.35 -1.09
C SER A 35 -10.16 0.87 -0.81
N CYS A 36 -10.93 1.15 -1.86
CA CYS A 36 -12.36 1.51 -1.80
C CYS A 36 -12.62 2.72 -0.89
N ASN A 37 -11.84 3.79 -1.08
CA ASN A 37 -11.93 5.01 -0.31
C ASN A 37 -12.88 6.01 -0.94
N LYS A 38 -13.92 6.44 -0.21
CA LYS A 38 -14.84 7.50 -0.63
C LYS A 38 -14.41 8.83 -0.05
N VAL A 39 -13.89 9.71 -0.92
CA VAL A 39 -13.31 11.01 -0.53
C VAL A 39 -14.32 11.98 0.08
N ASP A 40 -15.60 11.79 -0.18
CA ASP A 40 -16.73 12.56 0.33
C ASP A 40 -17.24 12.09 1.70
N LEU A 41 -16.73 10.96 2.20
CA LEU A 41 -17.08 10.42 3.51
C LEU A 41 -15.92 10.56 4.50
N PRO A 42 -16.23 10.71 5.81
CA PRO A 42 -15.20 10.66 6.84
C PRO A 42 -14.46 9.34 6.83
N ASN A 43 -13.13 9.41 6.79
CA ASN A 43 -12.28 8.24 6.95
C ASN A 43 -11.46 8.37 8.25
N PRO A 44 -11.90 7.73 9.34
CA PRO A 44 -11.25 7.83 10.64
C PRO A 44 -9.97 6.98 10.76
N PHE A 45 -9.69 6.10 9.79
CA PHE A 45 -8.63 5.09 9.93
C PHE A 45 -7.21 5.65 9.74
N TRP A 46 -7.03 6.85 9.18
CA TRP A 46 -5.70 7.42 8.94
C TRP A 46 -4.87 7.57 10.20
N GLU A 47 -5.51 8.00 11.31
CA GLU A 47 -4.82 8.13 12.60
C GLU A 47 -4.45 6.77 13.18
N ASP A 48 -5.39 5.81 13.17
CA ASP A 48 -5.15 4.45 13.67
C ASP A 48 -4.05 3.73 12.87
N MET A 49 -4.03 3.91 11.55
CA MET A 49 -2.97 3.39 10.69
C MET A 49 -1.61 4.02 11.02
N GLY A 50 -1.58 5.34 11.28
CA GLY A 50 -0.37 6.05 11.67
C GLY A 50 0.21 5.56 13.00
N LEU A 51 -0.64 5.24 13.98
CA LEU A 51 -0.22 4.68 15.28
C LEU A 51 0.44 3.29 15.17
N ARG A 52 0.23 2.58 14.06
CA ARG A 52 0.89 1.28 13.80
C ARG A 52 2.32 1.43 13.28
N ASN A 53 2.77 2.64 12.97
CA ASN A 53 4.09 2.93 12.39
C ASN A 53 4.42 1.99 11.23
N PRO A 54 3.67 2.00 10.12
CA PRO A 54 3.96 1.15 8.97
C PRO A 54 5.18 1.66 8.21
N ASP A 55 5.92 0.72 7.62
CA ASP A 55 7.06 1.01 6.74
C ASP A 55 6.60 1.33 5.31
N LEU A 56 5.36 0.95 4.96
CA LEU A 56 4.77 1.18 3.65
C LEU A 56 3.25 1.18 3.74
N PHE A 57 2.61 2.10 3.02
CA PHE A 57 1.19 2.04 2.71
C PHE A 57 0.98 1.72 1.23
N LEU A 58 0.09 0.77 0.94
CA LEU A 58 -0.26 0.37 -0.42
C LEU A 58 -1.72 0.72 -0.72
N TRP A 59 -1.92 1.56 -1.73
CA TRP A 59 -3.22 1.69 -2.35
C TRP A 59 -3.48 0.50 -3.28
N GLY A 60 -4.58 -0.21 -3.04
CA GLY A 60 -5.04 -1.35 -3.85
C GLY A 60 -6.07 -0.99 -4.90
N GLY A 61 -6.26 0.31 -5.17
CA GLY A 61 -7.26 0.84 -6.08
C GLY A 61 -8.46 1.46 -5.38
N ASP A 62 -9.33 2.09 -6.18
CA ASP A 62 -10.50 2.84 -5.71
C ASP A 62 -10.13 3.90 -4.66
N VAL A 63 -9.05 4.63 -4.93
CA VAL A 63 -8.69 5.81 -4.13
C VAL A 63 -9.79 6.86 -4.22
N ILE A 64 -10.40 6.95 -5.40
CA ILE A 64 -11.53 7.81 -5.74
C ILE A 64 -12.55 7.05 -6.58
N TYR A 65 -13.81 7.46 -6.54
CA TYR A 65 -14.90 6.93 -7.37
C TYR A 65 -15.25 7.95 -8.44
N ALA A 66 -14.41 8.06 -9.46
CA ALA A 66 -14.54 9.10 -10.49
C ALA A 66 -15.55 8.75 -11.58
N ASP A 67 -15.46 7.56 -12.15
CA ASP A 67 -16.34 7.04 -13.22
C ASP A 67 -16.67 8.10 -14.28
N THR A 68 -15.63 8.69 -14.90
CA THR A 68 -15.81 9.85 -15.74
C THR A 68 -14.76 9.93 -16.86
N ASN A 69 -15.15 10.52 -17.99
CA ASN A 69 -14.22 10.98 -19.03
C ASN A 69 -13.74 12.42 -18.79
N ASP A 70 -14.26 13.11 -17.79
CA ASP A 70 -13.83 14.46 -17.40
C ASP A 70 -12.62 14.38 -16.48
N MET A 71 -11.46 14.65 -17.03
CA MET A 71 -10.19 14.60 -16.29
C MET A 71 -10.09 15.68 -15.22
N SER A 72 -10.76 16.82 -15.38
CA SER A 72 -10.80 17.90 -14.38
C SER A 72 -11.57 17.45 -13.13
N LYS A 73 -12.66 16.70 -13.32
CA LYS A 73 -13.41 16.08 -12.21
C LYS A 73 -12.53 15.05 -11.48
N MET A 74 -11.85 14.19 -12.22
CA MET A 74 -10.95 13.17 -11.63
C MET A 74 -9.81 13.83 -10.85
N GLU A 75 -9.17 14.85 -11.41
CA GLU A 75 -8.11 15.62 -10.77
C GLU A 75 -8.59 16.26 -9.46
N ALA A 76 -9.79 16.88 -9.47
CA ALA A 76 -10.38 17.49 -8.29
C ALA A 76 -10.63 16.46 -7.17
N MET A 77 -11.05 15.25 -7.50
CA MET A 77 -11.26 14.19 -6.50
C MET A 77 -9.93 13.70 -5.90
N TYR A 78 -8.88 13.54 -6.71
CA TYR A 78 -7.55 13.25 -6.19
C TYR A 78 -7.01 14.39 -5.31
N ALA A 79 -7.25 15.64 -5.71
CA ALA A 79 -6.87 16.81 -4.92
C ALA A 79 -7.62 16.84 -3.57
N GLN A 80 -8.90 16.48 -3.56
CA GLN A 80 -9.70 16.35 -2.32
C GLN A 80 -9.11 15.30 -1.38
N GLN A 81 -8.73 14.12 -1.88
CA GLN A 81 -8.06 13.10 -1.06
C GLN A 81 -6.72 13.61 -0.53
N LYS A 82 -5.92 14.26 -1.36
CA LYS A 82 -4.65 14.85 -0.93
C LYS A 82 -4.82 15.96 0.12
N ALA A 83 -5.90 16.72 0.04
CA ALA A 83 -6.20 17.79 0.99
C ALA A 83 -6.71 17.31 2.36
N ASN A 84 -7.05 16.02 2.51
CA ASN A 84 -7.47 15.46 3.80
C ASN A 84 -6.34 15.58 4.84
N PRO A 85 -6.53 16.34 5.95
CA PRO A 85 -5.45 16.62 6.90
C PRO A 85 -4.89 15.37 7.57
N ALA A 86 -5.76 14.39 7.89
CA ALA A 86 -5.34 13.14 8.51
C ALA A 86 -4.52 12.28 7.54
N TYR A 87 -4.90 12.24 6.27
CA TYR A 87 -4.11 11.59 5.21
C TYR A 87 -2.77 12.27 5.00
N GLN A 88 -2.73 13.60 4.92
CA GLN A 88 -1.49 14.36 4.80
C GLN A 88 -0.53 14.05 5.96
N LYS A 89 -1.03 14.08 7.19
CA LYS A 89 -0.24 13.75 8.38
C LYS A 89 0.30 12.32 8.30
N PHE A 90 -0.51 11.37 7.86
CA PHE A 90 -0.13 9.96 7.70
C PHE A 90 1.01 9.78 6.69
N ILE A 91 0.89 10.36 5.49
CA ILE A 91 1.88 10.18 4.41
C ILE A 91 3.16 11.00 4.58
N GLN A 92 3.24 11.93 5.56
CA GLN A 92 4.49 12.64 5.88
C GLN A 92 5.61 11.69 6.31
N ASN A 93 5.26 10.59 6.97
CA ASN A 93 6.22 9.66 7.56
C ASN A 93 6.11 8.24 6.97
N VAL A 94 5.13 7.98 6.12
CA VAL A 94 4.86 6.66 5.55
C VAL A 94 4.99 6.72 4.03
N PRO A 95 5.96 6.01 3.44
CA PRO A 95 6.05 5.84 2.00
C PRO A 95 4.76 5.27 1.43
N VAL A 96 4.33 5.78 0.27
CA VAL A 96 3.13 5.33 -0.42
C VAL A 96 3.52 4.69 -1.75
N MET A 97 2.93 3.55 -2.04
CA MET A 97 2.88 2.92 -3.36
C MET A 97 1.43 2.57 -3.68
N GLY A 98 1.14 2.18 -4.89
CA GLY A 98 -0.20 1.72 -5.20
C GLY A 98 -0.46 1.43 -6.66
N THR A 99 -1.67 0.96 -6.89
CA THR A 99 -2.31 0.77 -8.18
C THR A 99 -3.71 1.36 -8.12
N TRP A 100 -4.31 1.52 -9.26
CA TRP A 100 -5.74 1.83 -9.38
C TRP A 100 -6.58 0.55 -9.43
N ASP A 101 -7.91 0.72 -9.26
CA ASP A 101 -8.89 -0.23 -9.73
C ASP A 101 -9.82 0.47 -10.75
N ASP A 102 -11.06 0.06 -10.96
CA ASP A 102 -11.89 0.53 -12.06
C ASP A 102 -12.40 1.96 -11.87
N HIS A 103 -12.80 2.34 -10.68
CA HIS A 103 -13.37 3.67 -10.43
C HIS A 103 -12.34 4.80 -10.58
N ASP A 104 -11.12 4.59 -10.15
CA ASP A 104 -10.03 5.55 -10.30
C ASP A 104 -9.20 5.35 -11.59
N TYR A 105 -9.33 4.21 -12.26
CA TYR A 105 -8.97 4.06 -13.67
C TYR A 105 -9.86 4.93 -14.55
N GLY A 106 -11.16 5.02 -14.23
CA GLY A 106 -12.08 6.02 -14.74
C GLY A 106 -13.42 5.54 -15.28
N ILE A 107 -13.66 4.24 -15.30
CA ILE A 107 -14.95 3.64 -15.66
C ILE A 107 -15.14 2.31 -14.95
N ASN A 108 -16.28 2.16 -14.28
CA ASN A 108 -16.63 0.91 -13.60
C ASN A 108 -16.46 -0.30 -14.52
N ASP A 109 -15.77 -1.33 -14.00
CA ASP A 109 -15.39 -2.53 -14.75
C ASP A 109 -14.53 -2.28 -16.01
N GLY A 110 -13.94 -1.08 -16.18
CA GLY A 110 -13.20 -0.68 -17.36
C GLY A 110 -11.89 -1.43 -17.59
N GLY A 111 -11.49 -1.51 -18.86
CA GLY A 111 -10.27 -2.13 -19.35
C GLY A 111 -9.68 -1.36 -20.55
N THR A 112 -9.16 -2.07 -21.53
CA THR A 112 -8.48 -1.48 -22.72
C THR A 112 -9.36 -0.53 -23.53
N GLU A 113 -10.68 -0.67 -23.44
CA GLU A 113 -11.68 0.15 -24.12
C GLU A 113 -11.79 1.59 -23.61
N TYR A 114 -11.31 1.87 -22.41
CA TYR A 114 -11.39 3.20 -21.83
C TYR A 114 -10.47 4.19 -22.55
N ALA A 115 -11.05 5.14 -23.26
CA ALA A 115 -10.33 6.06 -24.13
C ALA A 115 -9.41 7.03 -23.37
N MET A 116 -9.75 7.38 -22.11
CA MET A 116 -8.99 8.35 -21.31
C MET A 116 -7.90 7.74 -20.45
N LYS A 117 -7.67 6.42 -20.52
CA LYS A 117 -6.73 5.68 -19.66
C LYS A 117 -5.34 6.29 -19.54
N ARG A 118 -4.78 6.87 -20.60
CA ARG A 118 -3.47 7.55 -20.57
C ARG A 118 -3.49 8.82 -19.72
N LYS A 119 -4.58 9.58 -19.75
CA LYS A 119 -4.73 10.80 -18.94
C LYS A 119 -5.00 10.43 -17.49
N SER A 120 -5.87 9.45 -17.23
CA SER A 120 -6.09 8.90 -15.88
C SER A 120 -4.79 8.40 -15.27
N GLN A 121 -3.94 7.72 -16.05
CA GLN A 121 -2.63 7.27 -15.60
C GLN A 121 -1.78 8.44 -15.08
N GLN A 122 -1.73 9.57 -15.80
CA GLN A 122 -0.93 10.70 -15.34
C GLN A 122 -1.47 11.28 -14.03
N LEU A 123 -2.79 11.41 -13.88
CA LEU A 123 -3.42 11.89 -12.66
C LEU A 123 -3.17 10.96 -11.47
N PHE A 124 -3.26 9.64 -11.67
CA PHE A 124 -2.92 8.67 -10.63
C PHE A 124 -1.43 8.77 -10.22
N LEU A 125 -0.51 8.88 -11.19
CA LEU A 125 0.91 9.02 -10.92
C LEU A 125 1.24 10.34 -10.21
N ASP A 126 0.51 11.42 -10.51
CA ASP A 126 0.58 12.70 -9.78
C ASP A 126 0.05 12.55 -8.34
N PHE A 127 -1.03 11.79 -8.17
CA PHE A 127 -1.58 11.52 -6.85
C PHE A 127 -0.60 10.77 -5.94
N ILE A 128 0.03 9.70 -6.42
CA ILE A 128 1.03 8.96 -5.63
C ILE A 128 2.39 9.67 -5.52
N GLY A 129 2.53 10.85 -6.12
CA GLY A 129 3.74 11.68 -5.99
C GLY A 129 4.92 11.22 -6.84
N LEU A 130 4.68 10.55 -7.97
CA LEU A 130 5.75 10.13 -8.85
C LEU A 130 6.36 11.36 -9.56
N PRO A 131 7.71 11.51 -9.62
CA PRO A 131 8.37 12.62 -10.32
C PRO A 131 7.95 12.74 -11.79
N GLN A 132 7.95 13.96 -12.33
CA GLN A 132 7.50 14.23 -13.72
C GLN A 132 8.40 13.59 -14.78
N ASP A 133 9.68 13.40 -14.46
CA ASP A 133 10.70 12.75 -15.31
C ASP A 133 10.78 11.22 -15.13
N ALA A 134 9.95 10.64 -14.27
CA ALA A 134 10.00 9.20 -14.01
C ALA A 134 9.63 8.38 -15.27
N ALA A 135 10.43 7.38 -15.61
CA ALA A 135 10.23 6.50 -16.76
C ALA A 135 8.84 5.82 -16.80
N ALA A 136 8.22 5.61 -15.63
CA ALA A 136 6.87 5.05 -15.54
C ALA A 136 5.79 5.93 -16.19
N ARG A 137 6.04 7.23 -16.38
CA ARG A 137 5.08 8.15 -17.03
C ARG A 137 5.02 7.97 -18.55
N SER A 138 6.10 7.49 -19.17
CA SER A 138 6.17 7.26 -20.62
C SER A 138 5.69 5.86 -21.04
N ARG A 139 5.67 4.89 -20.12
CA ARG A 139 5.18 3.53 -20.40
C ARG A 139 3.66 3.43 -20.19
N GLU A 140 3.05 2.34 -20.62
CA GLU A 140 1.65 2.00 -20.38
C GLU A 140 1.47 1.33 -19.01
N GLY A 141 0.39 1.73 -18.30
CA GLY A 141 0.03 1.18 -16.99
C GLY A 141 0.78 1.77 -15.81
N VAL A 142 0.27 1.50 -14.61
CA VAL A 142 0.77 2.04 -13.33
C VAL A 142 1.55 1.03 -12.49
N TYR A 143 1.77 -0.19 -13.01
CA TYR A 143 2.54 -1.20 -12.29
C TYR A 143 3.91 -0.67 -11.86
N SER A 144 4.37 -1.07 -10.69
CA SER A 144 5.60 -0.57 -10.11
C SER A 144 6.31 -1.62 -9.25
N ALA A 145 7.59 -1.38 -8.98
CA ALA A 145 8.33 -2.16 -8.01
C ALA A 145 9.27 -1.25 -7.23
N LYS A 146 9.40 -1.51 -5.93
CA LYS A 146 10.36 -0.82 -5.06
C LYS A 146 11.03 -1.82 -4.14
N THR A 147 12.31 -1.62 -3.91
CA THR A 147 13.11 -2.42 -2.99
C THR A 147 13.35 -1.62 -1.71
N PHE A 148 13.14 -2.27 -0.57
CA PHE A 148 13.41 -1.75 0.75
C PHE A 148 14.49 -2.59 1.40
N THR A 149 15.32 -1.98 2.26
CA THR A 149 16.30 -2.70 3.06
C THR A 149 16.05 -2.35 4.52
N GLN A 150 15.89 -3.37 5.35
CA GLN A 150 15.67 -3.23 6.78
C GLN A 150 16.40 -4.36 7.50
N ASP A 151 17.23 -4.03 8.48
CA ASP A 151 17.99 -4.98 9.31
C ASP A 151 18.74 -6.04 8.49
N GLY A 152 19.41 -5.62 7.42
CA GLY A 152 20.18 -6.48 6.53
C GLY A 152 19.33 -7.37 5.62
N LYS A 153 17.99 -7.28 5.67
CA LYS A 153 17.05 -7.99 4.78
C LYS A 153 16.60 -7.08 3.66
N THR A 154 16.46 -7.67 2.48
CA THR A 154 15.93 -6.98 1.28
C THR A 154 14.51 -7.44 1.01
N ILE A 155 13.58 -6.49 0.93
CA ILE A 155 12.17 -6.72 0.63
C ILE A 155 11.85 -6.02 -0.69
N LYS A 156 11.41 -6.77 -1.69
CA LYS A 156 10.94 -6.21 -2.95
C LYS A 156 9.42 -6.24 -3.01
N VAL A 157 8.82 -5.08 -3.08
CA VAL A 157 7.37 -4.91 -3.26
C VAL A 157 7.10 -4.70 -4.74
N ILE A 158 6.22 -5.53 -5.31
CA ILE A 158 5.79 -5.46 -6.71
C ILE A 158 4.28 -5.20 -6.70
N VAL A 159 3.86 -4.14 -7.37
CA VAL A 159 2.46 -3.74 -7.52
C VAL A 159 2.08 -3.92 -8.99
N LEU A 160 1.05 -4.72 -9.26
CA LEU A 160 0.59 -5.01 -10.60
C LEU A 160 -0.51 -4.02 -11.03
N ASP A 161 -0.67 -3.85 -12.35
CA ASP A 161 -1.79 -3.13 -12.94
C ASP A 161 -2.73 -4.17 -13.58
N THR A 162 -3.94 -4.27 -13.07
CA THR A 162 -4.94 -5.24 -13.51
C THR A 162 -6.02 -4.61 -14.41
N ARG A 163 -5.89 -3.31 -14.77
CA ARG A 163 -6.89 -2.58 -15.57
C ARG A 163 -6.40 -2.18 -16.95
N TYR A 164 -5.20 -1.59 -17.04
CA TYR A 164 -4.74 -0.98 -18.30
C TYR A 164 -4.72 -1.94 -19.50
N PHE A 165 -4.38 -3.19 -19.25
CA PHE A 165 -4.20 -4.24 -20.29
C PHE A 165 -5.35 -5.24 -20.34
N ARG A 166 -6.32 -5.12 -19.44
CA ARG A 166 -7.44 -6.06 -19.37
C ARG A 166 -8.40 -5.84 -20.53
N THR A 167 -8.74 -6.92 -21.24
CA THR A 167 -9.79 -6.88 -22.27
C THR A 167 -11.15 -6.53 -21.64
N PRO A 168 -12.08 -5.93 -22.42
CA PRO A 168 -13.42 -5.69 -21.96
C PRO A 168 -14.09 -6.96 -21.42
N LEU A 169 -14.85 -6.82 -20.33
CA LEU A 169 -15.62 -7.94 -19.81
C LEU A 169 -16.73 -8.32 -20.77
N GLN A 170 -16.92 -9.61 -20.97
CA GLN A 170 -17.99 -10.13 -21.80
C GLN A 170 -19.15 -10.58 -20.91
N PRO A 171 -20.40 -10.15 -21.20
CA PRO A 171 -21.55 -10.67 -20.47
C PRO A 171 -21.61 -12.20 -20.59
N SER A 172 -21.91 -12.88 -19.49
CA SER A 172 -22.10 -14.32 -19.52
C SER A 172 -23.45 -14.69 -20.14
N SER A 173 -23.49 -15.79 -20.89
CA SER A 173 -24.74 -16.44 -21.30
C SER A 173 -25.41 -17.23 -20.16
N ASP A 174 -24.67 -17.47 -19.08
CA ASP A 174 -25.16 -18.12 -17.87
C ASP A 174 -25.83 -17.07 -16.98
N PRO A 175 -27.14 -17.17 -16.69
CA PRO A 175 -27.87 -16.16 -15.90
C PRO A 175 -27.40 -16.07 -14.45
N GLU A 176 -26.67 -17.07 -13.94
CA GLU A 176 -26.10 -17.04 -12.59
C GLU A 176 -24.70 -16.39 -12.54
N LYS A 177 -24.14 -16.04 -13.69
CA LYS A 177 -22.82 -15.39 -13.80
C LYS A 177 -22.95 -14.03 -14.45
N ARG A 178 -22.32 -13.04 -13.86
CA ARG A 178 -22.28 -11.68 -14.44
C ARG A 178 -21.43 -11.62 -15.71
N TYR A 179 -20.31 -12.36 -15.73
CA TYR A 179 -19.34 -12.37 -16.83
C TYR A 179 -18.90 -13.79 -17.18
N SER A 180 -18.44 -13.97 -18.44
CA SER A 180 -17.90 -15.21 -18.95
C SER A 180 -16.37 -15.30 -18.78
#